data_afe79ad63c21182101e5d36033698f73
#
_entry.id   afe79ad63c21182101e5d36033698f73
#
_cell.length_a   1.000
_cell.length_b   1.000
_cell.length_c   1.000
_cell.angle_alpha   90.00
_cell.angle_beta   90.00
_cell.angle_gamma   90.00
#
_symmetry.space_group_name_H-M   'P 1'
#
loop_
_entity.id
_entity.type
_entity.pdbx_description
1 polymer ?
#
loop_
_entity_poly.entity_id
_entity_poly.type
_entity_poly.pdbx_seq_one_letter_code
_entity_poly.pdbx_strand_id
1 'polypeptide(L)'
;QLFIDNSLKKSELIQVAQLNLAQCDVAKHEMDNRKSTEVNNLGKVVNTSMAEYAPAISLDGGSLYFTSRRPWADDSSEPFRDPRLNNYPEDIYVTNVDSDMSWTSPEKLEFCKSELNEATISVSADERRIYIYNDASGGGDIYYSDFAKNQFEDIKEFTNKGVNSKSWETHCSVTPDGRDLYFVSDRPGGYGGRDIYRIVKLP
;
A
#
# COMPACT_ATOMS: atom_id res chain seq x y z
N GLN A 1 -17.82 17.50 -25.15
CA GLN A 1 -17.55 18.16 -26.45
C GLN A 1 -18.10 19.59 -26.47
N LEU A 2 -19.38 19.83 -26.15
CA LEU A 2 -20.00 21.19 -26.17
C LEU A 2 -19.23 22.24 -25.37
N PHE A 3 -18.61 21.85 -24.21
CA PHE A 3 -17.79 22.76 -23.41
C PHE A 3 -16.53 23.18 -24.20
N ILE A 4 -15.83 22.21 -24.82
CA ILE A 4 -14.60 22.47 -25.57
C ILE A 4 -14.91 23.38 -26.79
N ASP A 5 -16.01 23.13 -27.52
CA ASP A 5 -16.39 23.85 -28.72
C ASP A 5 -16.78 25.29 -28.41
N ASN A 6 -17.32 25.58 -27.24
CA ASN A 6 -17.79 26.91 -26.82
C ASN A 6 -16.84 27.68 -25.89
N SER A 7 -15.69 27.11 -25.54
CA SER A 7 -14.74 27.72 -24.61
C SER A 7 -13.62 28.48 -25.34
N LEU A 8 -13.16 29.59 -24.75
CA LEU A 8 -11.98 30.30 -25.25
C LEU A 8 -10.73 29.42 -25.17
N LYS A 9 -9.98 29.32 -26.27
CA LYS A 9 -8.86 28.37 -26.52
C LYS A 9 -7.69 28.38 -25.50
N LYS A 10 -7.73 29.15 -24.41
CA LYS A 10 -6.66 29.28 -23.42
C LYS A 10 -7.06 28.88 -21.99
N SER A 11 -8.19 28.21 -21.80
CA SER A 11 -8.61 27.78 -20.46
C SER A 11 -7.93 26.47 -20.09
N GLU A 12 -7.31 26.38 -18.91
CA GLU A 12 -6.79 25.12 -18.34
C GLU A 12 -7.87 24.03 -18.28
N LEU A 13 -9.12 24.42 -18.10
CA LEU A 13 -10.27 23.51 -18.10
C LEU A 13 -10.48 22.80 -19.44
N ILE A 14 -10.00 23.37 -20.55
CA ILE A 14 -10.09 22.70 -21.87
C ILE A 14 -9.21 21.46 -21.90
N GLN A 15 -8.00 21.53 -21.34
CA GLN A 15 -7.10 20.37 -21.27
C GLN A 15 -7.69 19.24 -20.41
N VAL A 16 -8.29 19.59 -19.28
CA VAL A 16 -9.01 18.63 -18.43
C VAL A 16 -10.20 18.02 -19.16
N ALA A 17 -10.99 18.83 -19.87
CA ALA A 17 -12.13 18.35 -20.64
C ALA A 17 -11.71 17.45 -21.81
N GLN A 18 -10.60 17.75 -22.49
CA GLN A 18 -10.03 16.90 -23.54
C GLN A 18 -9.54 15.56 -22.98
N LEU A 19 -8.87 15.58 -21.83
CA LEU A 19 -8.45 14.36 -21.13
C LEU A 19 -9.66 13.49 -20.75
N ASN A 20 -10.69 14.11 -20.18
CA ASN A 20 -11.91 13.39 -19.79
C ASN A 20 -12.63 12.78 -21.03
N LEU A 21 -12.63 13.46 -22.17
CA LEU A 21 -13.18 12.90 -23.41
C LEU A 21 -12.37 11.68 -23.85
N ALA A 22 -11.04 11.78 -23.88
CA ALA A 22 -10.18 10.65 -24.24
C ALA A 22 -10.40 9.45 -23.29
N GLN A 23 -10.57 9.69 -21.99
CA GLN A 23 -10.91 8.65 -21.01
C GLN A 23 -12.28 8.01 -21.29
N CYS A 24 -13.29 8.81 -21.69
CA CYS A 24 -14.59 8.29 -22.09
C CYS A 24 -14.50 7.40 -23.34
N ASP A 25 -13.68 7.78 -24.32
CA ASP A 25 -13.48 6.98 -25.53
C ASP A 25 -12.79 5.64 -25.21
N VAL A 26 -11.77 5.64 -24.34
CA VAL A 26 -11.13 4.43 -23.83
C VAL A 26 -12.15 3.56 -23.08
N ALA A 27 -12.91 4.15 -22.16
CA ALA A 27 -13.92 3.42 -21.39
C ALA A 27 -14.96 2.76 -22.30
N LYS A 28 -15.42 3.46 -23.34
CA LYS A 28 -16.35 2.93 -24.32
C LYS A 28 -15.75 1.76 -25.10
N HIS A 29 -14.48 1.91 -25.56
CA HIS A 29 -13.76 0.82 -26.23
C HIS A 29 -13.65 -0.43 -25.35
N GLU A 30 -13.28 -0.27 -24.06
CA GLU A 30 -13.18 -1.37 -23.12
C GLU A 30 -14.54 -2.01 -22.80
N MET A 31 -15.60 -1.21 -22.75
CA MET A 31 -16.97 -1.73 -22.59
C MET A 31 -17.42 -2.58 -23.79
N ASP A 32 -17.05 -2.18 -25.01
CA ASP A 32 -17.37 -2.90 -26.24
C ASP A 32 -16.49 -4.17 -26.39
N ASN A 33 -15.29 -4.16 -25.83
CA ASN A 33 -14.29 -5.26 -25.88
C ASN A 33 -14.09 -5.91 -24.50
N ARG A 34 -15.15 -6.17 -23.77
CA ARG A 34 -15.09 -6.75 -22.42
C ARG A 34 -14.33 -8.06 -22.39
N LYS A 35 -13.28 -8.09 -21.58
CA LYS A 35 -12.65 -9.37 -21.18
C LYS A 35 -13.54 -10.04 -20.14
N SER A 36 -13.67 -11.36 -20.23
CA SER A 36 -14.36 -12.13 -19.18
C SER A 36 -13.51 -12.09 -17.91
N THR A 37 -13.85 -11.19 -17.00
CA THR A 37 -13.24 -11.06 -15.68
C THR A 37 -14.33 -11.15 -14.64
N GLU A 38 -14.05 -11.89 -13.57
CA GLU A 38 -14.92 -11.97 -12.41
C GLU A 38 -14.25 -11.21 -11.26
N VAL A 39 -15.02 -10.34 -10.60
CA VAL A 39 -14.55 -9.58 -9.44
C VAL A 39 -15.27 -10.11 -8.22
N ASN A 40 -14.53 -10.77 -7.35
CA ASN A 40 -15.05 -11.37 -6.15
C ASN A 40 -14.57 -10.62 -4.91
N ASN A 41 -15.49 -10.27 -4.01
CA ASN A 41 -15.16 -9.78 -2.69
C ASN A 41 -14.65 -10.95 -1.84
N LEU A 42 -13.55 -10.76 -1.10
CA LEU A 42 -12.95 -11.80 -0.24
C LEU A 42 -13.81 -12.17 0.99
N GLY A 43 -14.97 -11.56 1.12
CA GLY A 43 -15.93 -11.88 2.17
C GLY A 43 -15.59 -11.28 3.53
N LYS A 44 -16.44 -11.60 4.51
CA LYS A 44 -16.39 -10.99 5.85
C LYS A 44 -15.20 -11.45 6.70
N VAL A 45 -14.50 -12.50 6.29
CA VAL A 45 -13.29 -12.97 6.98
C VAL A 45 -12.19 -11.94 6.81
N VAL A 46 -11.97 -11.49 5.57
CA VAL A 46 -10.95 -10.50 5.24
C VAL A 46 -11.47 -9.06 5.42
N ASN A 47 -12.65 -8.77 4.88
CA ASN A 47 -13.22 -7.43 4.88
C ASN A 47 -14.13 -7.20 6.08
N THR A 48 -13.91 -6.11 6.81
CA THR A 48 -14.74 -5.68 7.95
C THR A 48 -15.63 -4.48 7.57
N SER A 49 -16.22 -3.83 8.57
CA SER A 49 -16.87 -2.53 8.39
C SER A 49 -15.88 -1.36 8.38
N MET A 50 -14.60 -1.64 8.63
CA MET A 50 -13.52 -0.66 8.58
C MET A 50 -12.86 -0.66 7.20
N ALA A 51 -11.80 0.12 7.05
CA ALA A 51 -11.05 0.17 5.80
C ALA A 51 -9.98 -0.94 5.77
N GLU A 52 -9.96 -1.71 4.68
CA GLU A 52 -8.90 -2.63 4.30
C GLU A 52 -8.29 -2.18 2.98
N TYR A 53 -6.96 -2.12 2.89
CA TYR A 53 -6.24 -1.63 1.70
C TYR A 53 -4.77 -2.06 1.68
N ALA A 54 -4.04 -1.62 0.66
CA ALA A 54 -2.63 -1.96 0.42
C ALA A 54 -2.35 -3.48 0.46
N PRO A 55 -3.06 -4.31 -0.34
CA PRO A 55 -2.85 -5.74 -0.35
C PRO A 55 -1.49 -6.09 -0.96
N ALA A 56 -0.75 -6.99 -0.31
CA ALA A 56 0.46 -7.61 -0.82
C ALA A 56 0.31 -9.13 -0.73
N ILE A 57 0.34 -9.81 -1.86
CA ILE A 57 0.19 -11.27 -1.96
C ILE A 57 1.56 -11.94 -2.03
N SER A 58 1.71 -13.10 -1.39
CA SER A 58 2.87 -13.96 -1.55
C SER A 58 3.00 -14.47 -3.00
N LEU A 59 4.21 -14.86 -3.39
CA LEU A 59 4.48 -15.30 -4.77
C LEU A 59 3.67 -16.54 -5.16
N ASP A 60 3.41 -17.44 -4.21
CA ASP A 60 2.60 -18.65 -4.40
C ASP A 60 1.10 -18.41 -4.26
N GLY A 61 0.69 -17.20 -3.83
CA GLY A 61 -0.70 -16.84 -3.59
C GLY A 61 -1.29 -17.38 -2.28
N GLY A 62 -0.48 -17.98 -1.43
CA GLY A 62 -0.91 -18.62 -0.19
C GLY A 62 -1.12 -17.67 0.98
N SER A 63 -0.43 -16.52 0.99
CA SER A 63 -0.50 -15.53 2.07
C SER A 63 -0.89 -14.15 1.53
N LEU A 64 -1.84 -13.50 2.16
CA LEU A 64 -2.25 -12.13 1.84
C LEU A 64 -1.98 -11.21 3.04
N TYR A 65 -1.08 -10.28 2.86
CA TYR A 65 -0.80 -9.19 3.80
C TYR A 65 -1.59 -7.96 3.39
N PHE A 66 -2.17 -7.25 4.35
CA PHE A 66 -2.94 -6.05 4.06
C PHE A 66 -3.00 -5.13 5.26
N THR A 67 -3.26 -3.87 5.01
CA THR A 67 -3.50 -2.88 6.06
C THR A 67 -4.97 -2.87 6.43
N SER A 68 -5.28 -2.82 7.72
CA SER A 68 -6.64 -2.66 8.21
C SER A 68 -6.71 -1.66 9.36
N ARG A 69 -7.81 -0.93 9.42
CA ARG A 69 -8.17 -0.06 10.55
C ARG A 69 -9.18 -0.71 11.49
N ARG A 70 -9.18 -2.05 11.59
CA ARG A 70 -10.05 -2.75 12.53
C ARG A 70 -9.58 -2.55 13.97
N PRO A 71 -10.49 -2.43 14.96
CA PRO A 71 -10.10 -2.39 16.36
C PRO A 71 -9.42 -3.70 16.77
N TRP A 72 -8.49 -3.63 17.69
CA TRP A 72 -7.87 -4.82 18.26
C TRP A 72 -8.89 -5.66 19.02
N ALA A 73 -8.94 -6.96 18.76
CA ALA A 73 -9.98 -7.84 19.27
C ALA A 73 -9.75 -8.32 20.71
N ASP A 74 -8.56 -8.13 21.26
CA ASP A 74 -8.09 -8.70 22.52
C ASP A 74 -8.12 -7.74 23.71
N ASP A 75 -8.62 -6.52 23.49
CA ASP A 75 -8.54 -5.50 24.52
C ASP A 75 -9.86 -5.34 25.28
N SER A 76 -9.82 -5.58 26.60
CA SER A 76 -10.88 -5.24 27.54
C SER A 76 -11.02 -3.73 27.78
N SER A 77 -10.08 -2.92 27.28
CA SER A 77 -10.10 -1.48 27.24
C SER A 77 -10.70 -0.97 25.92
N GLU A 78 -11.20 0.26 25.89
CA GLU A 78 -11.62 0.90 24.65
C GLU A 78 -10.39 0.99 23.69
N PRO A 79 -10.49 0.47 22.45
CA PRO A 79 -9.37 0.53 21.51
C PRO A 79 -8.95 1.97 21.25
N PHE A 80 -7.64 2.20 21.18
CA PHE A 80 -7.09 3.52 20.88
C PHE A 80 -7.67 4.06 19.56
N ARG A 81 -8.09 5.32 19.56
CA ARG A 81 -8.50 6.07 18.38
C ARG A 81 -7.62 7.31 18.24
N ASP A 82 -7.12 7.56 17.02
CA ASP A 82 -6.46 8.83 16.74
C ASP A 82 -7.46 9.98 16.98
N PRO A 83 -7.20 10.86 17.96
CA PRO A 83 -8.15 11.92 18.31
C PRO A 83 -8.33 12.96 17.19
N ARG A 84 -7.39 13.06 16.23
CA ARG A 84 -7.48 13.98 15.10
C ARG A 84 -8.39 13.45 14.01
N LEU A 85 -8.33 12.14 13.75
CA LEU A 85 -9.04 11.47 12.67
C LEU A 85 -10.30 10.74 13.15
N ASN A 86 -10.46 10.56 14.46
CA ASN A 86 -11.49 9.73 15.09
C ASN A 86 -11.57 8.32 14.47
N ASN A 87 -10.43 7.76 14.15
CA ASN A 87 -10.27 6.48 13.47
C ASN A 87 -9.29 5.59 14.22
N TYR A 88 -9.36 4.26 13.98
CA TYR A 88 -8.37 3.34 14.51
C TYR A 88 -7.06 3.48 13.74
N PRO A 89 -5.92 3.20 14.37
CA PRO A 89 -4.62 3.14 13.68
C PRO A 89 -4.63 2.15 12.52
N GLU A 90 -3.65 2.31 11.67
CA GLU A 90 -3.33 1.36 10.61
C GLU A 90 -2.47 0.24 11.16
N ASP A 91 -2.94 -0.99 11.07
CA ASP A 91 -2.18 -2.18 11.45
C ASP A 91 -2.08 -3.13 10.26
N ILE A 92 -1.03 -3.93 10.24
CA ILE A 92 -0.81 -4.93 9.20
C ILE A 92 -1.34 -6.28 9.68
N TYR A 93 -2.14 -6.89 8.84
CA TYR A 93 -2.72 -8.21 9.03
C TYR A 93 -2.23 -9.17 7.97
N VAL A 94 -2.15 -10.44 8.32
CA VAL A 94 -1.90 -11.54 7.40
C VAL A 94 -3.02 -12.56 7.50
N THR A 95 -3.46 -13.06 6.36
CA THR A 95 -4.36 -14.21 6.25
C THR A 95 -3.77 -15.21 5.26
N ASN A 96 -4.03 -16.48 5.49
CA ASN A 96 -3.50 -17.57 4.69
C ASN A 96 -4.64 -18.36 4.04
N VAL A 97 -4.34 -19.00 2.92
CA VAL A 97 -5.27 -19.93 2.29
C VAL A 97 -5.19 -21.29 3.00
N ASP A 98 -6.33 -21.81 3.44
CA ASP A 98 -6.44 -23.12 4.07
C ASP A 98 -6.58 -24.25 3.05
N SER A 99 -6.73 -25.49 3.54
CA SER A 99 -6.90 -26.70 2.72
C SER A 99 -8.15 -26.66 1.83
N ASP A 100 -9.15 -25.89 2.19
CA ASP A 100 -10.42 -25.75 1.47
C ASP A 100 -10.41 -24.56 0.51
N MET A 101 -9.23 -23.99 0.25
CA MET A 101 -9.01 -22.81 -0.59
C MET A 101 -9.76 -21.56 -0.09
N SER A 102 -9.98 -21.47 1.22
CA SER A 102 -10.62 -20.35 1.89
C SER A 102 -9.60 -19.55 2.69
N TRP A 103 -9.84 -18.25 2.88
CA TRP A 103 -8.99 -17.41 3.71
C TRP A 103 -9.24 -17.67 5.20
N THR A 104 -8.17 -17.88 5.95
CA THR A 104 -8.23 -18.00 7.42
C THR A 104 -8.60 -16.67 8.08
N SER A 105 -8.91 -16.69 9.37
CA SER A 105 -9.08 -15.45 10.14
C SER A 105 -7.78 -14.66 10.12
N PRO A 106 -7.79 -13.36 9.75
CA PRO A 106 -6.58 -12.57 9.71
C PRO A 106 -5.96 -12.38 11.10
N GLU A 107 -4.65 -12.51 11.17
CA GLU A 107 -3.84 -12.28 12.36
C GLU A 107 -3.06 -10.97 12.20
N LYS A 108 -3.05 -10.15 13.26
CA LYS A 108 -2.28 -8.91 13.29
C LYS A 108 -0.80 -9.25 13.49
N LEU A 109 0.10 -8.57 12.77
CA LEU A 109 1.53 -8.73 12.97
C LEU A 109 1.95 -8.13 14.33
N GLU A 110 2.80 -8.86 15.05
CA GLU A 110 3.15 -8.56 16.44
C GLU A 110 3.91 -7.24 16.62
N PHE A 111 4.61 -6.77 15.60
CA PHE A 111 5.35 -5.51 15.66
C PHE A 111 4.44 -4.26 15.57
N CYS A 112 3.17 -4.40 15.16
CA CYS A 112 2.23 -3.28 15.09
C CYS A 112 1.89 -2.75 16.48
N LYS A 113 1.97 -1.43 16.63
CA LYS A 113 1.77 -0.73 17.91
C LYS A 113 0.48 0.08 17.90
N SER A 114 -0.22 0.07 19.02
CA SER A 114 -1.55 0.70 19.16
C SER A 114 -1.59 2.22 18.89
N GLU A 115 -0.45 2.89 18.92
CA GLU A 115 -0.37 4.36 18.81
C GLU A 115 0.24 4.83 17.49
N LEU A 116 0.67 3.90 16.63
CA LEU A 116 1.34 4.18 15.37
C LEU A 116 0.50 3.70 14.19
N ASN A 117 0.83 4.20 13.02
CA ASN A 117 0.27 3.73 11.77
C ASN A 117 1.33 2.91 11.03
N GLU A 118 1.10 1.61 10.93
CA GLU A 118 1.90 0.70 10.13
C GLU A 118 1.08 0.21 8.94
N ALA A 119 1.51 0.55 7.74
CA ALA A 119 0.83 0.12 6.52
C ALA A 119 1.72 -0.80 5.67
N THR A 120 1.11 -1.84 5.10
CA THR A 120 1.78 -2.75 4.18
C THR A 120 2.20 -2.00 2.92
N ILE A 121 3.43 -2.22 2.46
CA ILE A 121 3.89 -1.74 1.15
C ILE A 121 4.07 -2.92 0.20
N SER A 122 4.93 -3.88 0.54
CA SER A 122 5.22 -5.05 -0.27
C SER A 122 5.89 -6.15 0.56
N VAL A 123 5.91 -7.35 0.00
CA VAL A 123 6.59 -8.53 0.59
C VAL A 123 7.66 -9.00 -0.39
N SER A 124 8.81 -9.44 0.12
CA SER A 124 9.85 -10.04 -0.71
C SER A 124 9.38 -11.37 -1.33
N ALA A 125 9.95 -11.74 -2.48
CA ALA A 125 9.54 -12.95 -3.20
C ALA A 125 9.71 -14.24 -2.40
N ASP A 126 10.62 -14.27 -1.44
CA ASP A 126 10.87 -15.39 -0.53
C ASP A 126 10.10 -15.29 0.80
N GLU A 127 9.23 -14.30 0.94
CA GLU A 127 8.43 -13.97 2.13
C GLU A 127 9.24 -13.76 3.43
N ARG A 128 10.55 -13.57 3.30
CA ARG A 128 11.42 -13.36 4.47
C ARG A 128 11.53 -11.92 4.90
N ARG A 129 10.95 -10.99 4.13
CA ARG A 129 10.94 -9.57 4.47
C ARG A 129 9.64 -8.92 4.02
N ILE A 130 9.04 -8.16 4.93
CA ILE A 130 7.94 -7.24 4.64
C ILE A 130 8.45 -5.80 4.68
N TYR A 131 8.02 -5.00 3.72
CA TYR A 131 8.29 -3.56 3.66
C TYR A 131 7.06 -2.80 4.15
N ILE A 132 7.29 -1.79 4.96
CA ILE A 132 6.28 -1.17 5.82
C ILE A 132 6.42 0.34 5.70
N TYR A 133 5.31 1.04 5.54
CA TYR A 133 5.22 2.47 5.80
C TYR A 133 4.96 2.66 7.30
N ASN A 134 5.67 3.60 7.93
CA ASN A 134 5.44 3.98 9.32
C ASN A 134 5.64 5.49 9.47
N ASP A 135 4.79 6.15 10.24
CA ASP A 135 4.78 7.60 10.43
C ASP A 135 5.40 8.06 11.76
N ALA A 136 6.05 7.18 12.50
CA ALA A 136 6.65 7.50 13.81
C ALA A 136 7.68 8.62 13.77
N SER A 137 8.38 8.80 12.63
CA SER A 137 9.32 9.90 12.41
C SER A 137 8.65 11.27 12.22
N GLY A 138 7.32 11.29 12.00
CA GLY A 138 6.54 12.48 11.69
C GLY A 138 6.56 12.88 10.20
N GLY A 139 7.37 12.23 9.36
CA GLY A 139 7.45 12.45 7.91
C GLY A 139 6.82 11.31 7.10
N GLY A 140 6.82 10.12 7.65
CA GLY A 140 6.47 8.89 6.95
C GLY A 140 7.65 8.33 6.16
N ASP A 141 8.14 7.19 6.61
CA ASP A 141 9.34 6.53 6.11
C ASP A 141 9.05 5.08 5.75
N ILE A 142 9.97 4.49 4.97
CA ILE A 142 9.95 3.08 4.64
C ILE A 142 10.79 2.30 5.65
N TYR A 143 10.18 1.34 6.28
CA TYR A 143 10.80 0.39 7.19
C TYR A 143 10.72 -1.02 6.61
N TYR A 144 11.33 -1.97 7.28
CA TYR A 144 11.18 -3.38 6.96
C TYR A 144 11.21 -4.22 8.24
N SER A 145 10.62 -5.40 8.17
CA SER A 145 10.78 -6.45 9.16
C SER A 145 11.22 -7.75 8.50
N ASP A 146 12.15 -8.46 9.12
CA ASP A 146 12.64 -9.75 8.67
C ASP A 146 11.86 -10.88 9.36
N PHE A 147 11.51 -11.92 8.60
CA PHE A 147 10.87 -13.11 9.13
C PHE A 147 11.93 -14.06 9.69
N ALA A 148 11.89 -14.29 11.00
CA ALA A 148 12.78 -15.21 11.70
C ALA A 148 12.03 -15.91 12.84
N LYS A 149 12.41 -17.14 13.17
CA LYS A 149 11.79 -17.92 14.27
C LYS A 149 10.25 -18.00 14.18
N ASN A 150 9.72 -18.14 12.97
CA ASN A 150 8.29 -18.23 12.65
C ASN A 150 7.46 -16.98 12.94
N GLN A 151 8.09 -15.81 13.02
CA GLN A 151 7.41 -14.52 13.18
C GLN A 151 8.20 -13.42 12.50
N PHE A 152 7.56 -12.29 12.25
CA PHE A 152 8.24 -11.06 11.87
C PHE A 152 8.85 -10.41 13.11
N GLU A 153 10.13 -10.00 13.01
CA GLU A 153 10.84 -9.27 14.06
C GLU A 153 10.36 -7.82 14.17
N ASP A 154 10.88 -7.09 15.14
CA ASP A 154 10.65 -5.64 15.24
C ASP A 154 11.06 -4.92 13.95
N ILE A 155 10.33 -3.85 13.63
CA ILE A 155 10.60 -3.03 12.44
C ILE A 155 11.98 -2.36 12.52
N LYS A 156 12.64 -2.26 11.37
CA LYS A 156 13.99 -1.71 11.21
C LYS A 156 13.96 -0.61 10.13
N GLU A 157 14.67 0.47 10.40
CA GLU A 157 14.94 1.47 9.37
C GLU A 157 15.96 0.96 8.36
N PHE A 158 15.89 1.49 7.13
CA PHE A 158 16.96 1.28 6.19
C PHE A 158 18.24 1.98 6.66
N THR A 159 19.30 1.21 6.80
CA THR A 159 20.64 1.75 7.15
C THR A 159 21.23 2.58 6.03
N ASN A 160 20.77 2.39 4.79
CA ASN A 160 21.16 3.20 3.66
C ASN A 160 20.38 4.53 3.69
N LYS A 161 21.10 5.60 4.04
CA LYS A 161 20.56 6.97 4.08
C LYS A 161 20.00 7.49 2.74
N GLY A 162 20.13 6.73 1.66
CA GLY A 162 19.57 7.07 0.36
C GLY A 162 18.08 6.73 0.23
N VAL A 163 17.51 5.86 1.07
CA VAL A 163 16.09 5.51 1.04
C VAL A 163 15.29 6.56 1.79
N ASN A 164 15.35 6.55 3.10
CA ASN A 164 14.65 7.53 3.94
C ASN A 164 15.42 8.85 4.01
N SER A 165 14.71 9.96 4.03
CA SER A 165 15.28 11.30 4.05
C SER A 165 14.48 12.21 5.02
N LYS A 166 14.55 13.53 4.85
CA LYS A 166 13.65 14.46 5.54
C LYS A 166 12.33 14.68 4.79
N SER A 167 12.22 14.07 3.64
CA SER A 167 11.05 14.11 2.78
C SER A 167 10.12 12.93 3.10
N TRP A 168 9.05 12.79 2.37
CA TRP A 168 8.07 11.74 2.57
C TRP A 168 8.33 10.57 1.62
N GLU A 169 8.68 9.43 2.17
CA GLU A 169 8.87 8.16 1.47
C GLU A 169 7.68 7.24 1.73
N THR A 170 6.92 6.87 0.70
CA THR A 170 5.60 6.24 0.90
C THR A 170 5.48 4.81 0.41
N HIS A 171 6.16 4.46 -0.65
CA HIS A 171 6.01 3.18 -1.34
C HIS A 171 7.34 2.66 -1.81
N CYS A 172 7.51 1.34 -1.79
CA CYS A 172 8.65 0.71 -2.42
C CYS A 172 8.27 -0.63 -3.06
N SER A 173 9.12 -1.05 -3.99
CA SER A 173 9.07 -2.38 -4.61
C SER A 173 10.49 -2.87 -4.79
N VAL A 174 10.71 -4.15 -4.52
CA VAL A 174 12.03 -4.78 -4.60
C VAL A 174 11.99 -5.84 -5.69
N THR A 175 13.05 -5.91 -6.48
CA THR A 175 13.20 -6.98 -7.47
C THR A 175 13.28 -8.34 -6.79
N PRO A 176 12.81 -9.43 -7.44
CA PRO A 176 12.81 -10.77 -6.85
C PRO A 176 14.19 -11.27 -6.39
N ASP A 177 15.26 -10.78 -7.01
CA ASP A 177 16.65 -11.09 -6.63
C ASP A 177 17.17 -10.20 -5.47
N GLY A 178 16.35 -9.27 -4.98
CA GLY A 178 16.67 -8.37 -3.88
C GLY A 178 17.78 -7.35 -4.17
N ARG A 179 18.14 -7.14 -5.44
CA ARG A 179 19.23 -6.23 -5.82
C ARG A 179 18.81 -4.79 -5.99
N ASP A 180 17.63 -4.58 -6.53
CA ASP A 180 17.10 -3.24 -6.81
C ASP A 180 15.90 -2.96 -5.94
N LEU A 181 15.89 -1.78 -5.31
CA LEU A 181 14.75 -1.23 -4.63
C LEU A 181 14.33 0.04 -5.35
N TYR A 182 13.09 0.09 -5.79
CA TYR A 182 12.42 1.28 -6.30
C TYR A 182 11.55 1.86 -5.20
N PHE A 183 11.56 3.18 -5.04
CA PHE A 183 10.76 3.83 -4.02
C PHE A 183 10.27 5.19 -4.46
N VAL A 184 9.23 5.69 -3.81
CA VAL A 184 8.62 6.99 -4.08
C VAL A 184 9.03 7.98 -3.00
N SER A 185 9.45 9.18 -3.41
CA SER A 185 9.83 10.27 -2.51
C SER A 185 9.46 11.63 -3.11
N ASP A 186 9.12 12.58 -2.26
CA ASP A 186 8.95 14.00 -2.63
C ASP A 186 10.19 14.84 -2.37
N ARG A 187 11.37 14.20 -2.28
CA ARG A 187 12.65 14.88 -2.05
C ARG A 187 12.98 15.93 -3.12
N PRO A 188 13.66 17.02 -2.74
CA PRO A 188 14.06 18.05 -3.70
C PRO A 188 14.92 17.50 -4.84
N GLY A 189 14.75 18.05 -6.04
CA GLY A 189 15.54 17.69 -7.22
C GLY A 189 14.88 16.69 -8.16
N GLY A 190 13.64 16.29 -7.90
CA GLY A 190 12.81 15.52 -8.81
C GLY A 190 12.15 16.36 -9.90
N TYR A 191 11.29 15.75 -10.69
CA TYR A 191 10.54 16.37 -11.80
C TYR A 191 9.13 16.81 -11.39
N GLY A 192 8.55 16.17 -10.37
CA GLY A 192 7.19 16.43 -9.93
C GLY A 192 7.07 16.63 -8.42
N GLY A 193 5.87 16.43 -7.88
CA GLY A 193 5.63 16.45 -6.44
C GLY A 193 6.16 15.18 -5.77
N ARG A 194 6.02 14.03 -6.44
CA ARG A 194 6.57 12.73 -6.02
C ARG A 194 7.15 12.04 -7.23
N ASP A 195 8.37 11.54 -7.07
CA ASP A 195 9.13 10.87 -8.12
C ASP A 195 9.54 9.47 -7.70
N ILE A 196 9.84 8.62 -8.69
CA ILE A 196 10.33 7.26 -8.46
C ILE A 196 11.86 7.28 -8.48
N TYR A 197 12.45 6.73 -7.45
CA TYR A 197 13.89 6.59 -7.28
C TYR A 197 14.28 5.11 -7.27
N ARG A 198 15.52 4.81 -7.60
CA ARG A 198 16.10 3.45 -7.59
C ARG A 198 17.36 3.43 -6.76
N ILE A 199 17.48 2.43 -5.91
CA ILE A 199 18.72 2.04 -5.23
C ILE A 199 19.13 0.66 -5.72
N VAL A 200 20.43 0.51 -5.97
CA VAL A 200 21.04 -0.75 -6.40
C VAL A 200 21.96 -1.24 -5.31
N LYS A 201 21.79 -2.49 -4.88
CA LYS A 201 22.75 -3.14 -4.01
C LYS A 201 24.00 -3.48 -4.81
N LEU A 202 25.09 -2.81 -4.50
CA LEU A 202 26.39 -3.12 -5.09
C LEU A 202 26.89 -4.49 -4.63
N PRO A 203 27.71 -5.17 -5.46
CA PRO A 203 28.31 -6.45 -5.12
C PRO A 203 29.17 -6.39 -3.86
#